data_b3930a91487b70ea4e996eb1a5861b74
#
_entry.id   b3930a91487b70ea4e996eb1a5861b74
#
_cell.length_a   1.000
_cell.length_b   1.000
_cell.length_c   1.000
_cell.angle_alpha   90.00
_cell.angle_beta   90.00
_cell.angle_gamma   90.00
#
_symmetry.space_group_name_H-M   'P 1'
#
loop_
_entity.id
_entity.type
_entity.pdbx_description
1 polymer ?
#
loop_
_entity_poly.entity_id
_entity_poly.type
_entity_poly.pdbx_seq_one_letter_code
_entity_poly.pdbx_strand_id
1 'polypeptide(L)'
;MGKKLRTYYAKSANSFHGAITNREHLDKVATLARRFGAEIGKEKAAGVAGGVHDFGKYADRFQGVLSGTHQGVDHALPSAAELYRLLDLRTTQRVWADGICAVEAVAGHHDGLIGMPQMQDGLEEMLSSDDWDDCPSGKMPSLHGQEEFMQAEEAFARDFPDFHMQRIQGKRSRVQGRLEDMLDTRMLFSCLVAADYCVSASDDDPAYLEKNSRPPLDAEAMLKKLEVHCAHLRKTSTADVSVNALRNEVYARCGEAGEQP
;
A
#
# COMPACT_ATOMS: atom_id res chain seq x y z
N MET A 1 33.09 -18.99 -13.92
CA MET A 1 32.39 -19.32 -12.68
C MET A 1 31.07 -18.55 -12.69
N GLY A 2 29.92 -19.23 -12.83
CA GLY A 2 28.63 -18.57 -12.84
C GLY A 2 28.35 -17.91 -11.47
N LYS A 3 28.05 -16.61 -11.47
CA LYS A 3 27.62 -15.89 -10.27
C LYS A 3 26.40 -16.64 -9.73
N LYS A 4 26.49 -17.22 -8.53
CA LYS A 4 25.36 -17.88 -7.89
C LYS A 4 24.26 -16.83 -7.74
N LEU A 5 23.11 -17.03 -8.37
CA LEU A 5 21.99 -16.10 -8.28
C LEU A 5 21.57 -15.99 -6.81
N ARG A 6 21.54 -14.76 -6.31
CA ARG A 6 21.14 -14.47 -4.92
C ARG A 6 19.62 -14.54 -4.79
N THR A 7 19.16 -15.23 -3.76
CA THR A 7 17.75 -15.26 -3.36
C THR A 7 17.51 -14.20 -2.27
N TYR A 8 16.46 -13.43 -2.41
CA TYR A 8 16.04 -12.43 -1.43
C TYR A 8 14.80 -12.94 -0.68
N TYR A 9 14.75 -12.69 0.61
CA TYR A 9 13.70 -13.18 1.49
C TYR A 9 12.85 -12.03 2.03
N ALA A 10 11.55 -12.28 2.14
CA ALA A 10 10.61 -11.39 2.82
C ALA A 10 10.58 -11.65 4.32
N LYS A 11 10.75 -12.93 4.71
CA LYS A 11 10.67 -13.36 6.11
C LYS A 11 11.72 -14.43 6.41
N SER A 12 12.27 -14.39 7.63
CA SER A 12 13.09 -15.47 8.18
C SER A 12 12.23 -16.70 8.48
N ALA A 13 12.86 -17.88 8.53
CA ALA A 13 12.21 -19.09 9.04
C ALA A 13 11.83 -18.93 10.52
N ASN A 14 10.70 -19.47 10.90
CA ASN A 14 10.24 -19.54 12.30
C ASN A 14 9.71 -20.95 12.62
N SER A 15 8.99 -21.12 13.74
CA SER A 15 8.43 -22.42 14.15
C SER A 15 7.27 -22.91 13.28
N PHE A 16 6.68 -22.04 12.47
CA PHE A 16 5.49 -22.32 11.66
C PHE A 16 5.83 -22.55 10.19
N HIS A 17 6.84 -21.84 9.66
CA HIS A 17 7.23 -21.90 8.24
C HIS A 17 8.74 -21.77 8.04
N GLY A 18 9.23 -22.26 6.90
CA GLY A 18 10.59 -21.96 6.41
C GLY A 18 10.75 -20.49 6.02
N ALA A 19 11.96 -20.09 5.62
CA ALA A 19 12.19 -18.75 5.09
C ALA A 19 11.36 -18.55 3.81
N ILE A 20 10.65 -17.42 3.72
CA ILE A 20 9.77 -17.07 2.61
C ILE A 20 10.51 -16.11 1.70
N THR A 21 10.59 -16.45 0.41
CA THR A 21 11.23 -15.57 -0.57
C THR A 21 10.41 -14.30 -0.81
N ASN A 22 11.09 -13.20 -1.17
CA ASN A 22 10.40 -11.96 -1.49
C ASN A 22 9.48 -12.13 -2.71
N ARG A 23 9.92 -12.90 -3.71
CA ARG A 23 9.08 -13.27 -4.86
C ARG A 23 7.77 -13.93 -4.46
N GLU A 24 7.84 -14.96 -3.59
CA GLU A 24 6.66 -15.69 -3.14
C GLU A 24 5.69 -14.79 -2.37
N HIS A 25 6.21 -13.95 -1.49
CA HIS A 25 5.41 -13.01 -0.72
C HIS A 25 4.70 -11.98 -1.62
N LEU A 26 5.45 -11.31 -2.49
CA LEU A 26 4.91 -10.32 -3.43
C LEU A 26 3.84 -10.90 -4.35
N ASP A 27 4.03 -12.12 -4.88
CA ASP A 27 3.06 -12.79 -5.75
C ASP A 27 1.74 -13.08 -5.02
N LYS A 28 1.82 -13.60 -3.79
CA LYS A 28 0.65 -13.85 -2.94
C LYS A 28 -0.09 -12.56 -2.61
N VAL A 29 0.64 -11.51 -2.18
CA VAL A 29 0.04 -10.22 -1.83
C VAL A 29 -0.59 -9.55 -3.05
N ALA A 30 0.09 -9.54 -4.20
CA ALA A 30 -0.46 -9.02 -5.46
C ALA A 30 -1.77 -9.70 -5.85
N THR A 31 -1.81 -11.03 -5.73
CA THR A 31 -3.00 -11.82 -6.05
C THR A 31 -4.18 -11.47 -5.14
N LEU A 32 -3.93 -11.38 -3.84
CA LEU A 32 -4.99 -11.09 -2.87
C LEU A 32 -5.44 -9.63 -2.92
N ALA A 33 -4.49 -8.68 -3.05
CA ALA A 33 -4.79 -7.26 -3.22
C ALA A 33 -5.62 -7.00 -4.48
N ARG A 34 -5.28 -7.68 -5.60
CA ARG A 34 -6.06 -7.64 -6.85
C ARG A 34 -7.51 -8.07 -6.62
N ARG A 35 -7.70 -9.16 -5.88
CA ARG A 35 -9.05 -9.66 -5.53
C ARG A 35 -9.83 -8.63 -4.71
N PHE A 36 -9.22 -8.04 -3.69
CA PHE A 36 -9.87 -7.00 -2.89
C PHE A 36 -10.15 -5.75 -3.72
N GLY A 37 -9.20 -5.34 -4.56
CA GLY A 37 -9.36 -4.19 -5.45
C GLY A 37 -10.46 -4.36 -6.50
N ALA A 38 -10.77 -5.60 -6.91
CA ALA A 38 -11.84 -5.88 -7.85
C ALA A 38 -13.22 -5.46 -7.32
N GLU A 39 -13.46 -5.63 -6.01
CA GLU A 39 -14.71 -5.25 -5.34
C GLU A 39 -14.98 -3.73 -5.37
N ILE A 40 -13.95 -2.93 -5.62
CA ILE A 40 -14.02 -1.46 -5.66
C ILE A 40 -13.63 -0.88 -7.03
N GLY A 41 -13.55 -1.72 -8.06
CA GLY A 41 -13.16 -1.30 -9.41
C GLY A 41 -11.69 -0.87 -9.56
N LYS A 42 -10.81 -1.24 -8.61
CA LYS A 42 -9.38 -0.87 -8.56
C LYS A 42 -8.45 -2.09 -8.68
N GLU A 43 -8.91 -3.18 -9.28
CA GLU A 43 -8.21 -4.45 -9.40
C GLU A 43 -6.74 -4.30 -9.81
N LYS A 44 -6.49 -3.52 -10.89
CA LYS A 44 -5.15 -3.38 -11.45
C LYS A 44 -4.22 -2.61 -10.53
N ALA A 45 -4.70 -1.48 -9.99
CA ALA A 45 -3.90 -0.64 -9.10
C ALA A 45 -3.55 -1.38 -7.80
N ALA A 46 -4.52 -2.06 -7.21
CA ALA A 46 -4.29 -2.88 -6.01
C ALA A 46 -3.32 -4.03 -6.27
N GLY A 47 -3.44 -4.72 -7.42
CA GLY A 47 -2.53 -5.78 -7.80
C GLY A 47 -1.09 -5.30 -8.01
N VAL A 48 -0.91 -4.12 -8.60
CA VAL A 48 0.41 -3.52 -8.78
C VAL A 48 0.99 -3.06 -7.44
N ALA A 49 0.20 -2.38 -6.61
CA ALA A 49 0.65 -2.00 -5.27
C ALA A 49 1.14 -3.22 -4.49
N GLY A 50 0.35 -4.32 -4.48
CA GLY A 50 0.75 -5.57 -3.84
C GLY A 50 2.00 -6.22 -4.44
N GLY A 51 2.22 -6.09 -5.76
CA GLY A 51 3.38 -6.65 -6.44
C GLY A 51 4.69 -5.89 -6.22
N VAL A 52 4.62 -4.65 -5.72
CA VAL A 52 5.81 -3.77 -5.55
C VAL A 52 6.02 -3.33 -4.10
N HIS A 53 5.02 -3.46 -3.20
CA HIS A 53 5.06 -2.86 -1.86
C HIS A 53 6.33 -3.19 -1.06
N ASP A 54 6.88 -4.35 -1.28
CA ASP A 54 8.08 -4.88 -0.63
C ASP A 54 9.32 -4.93 -1.56
N PHE A 55 9.34 -4.14 -2.63
CA PHE A 55 10.50 -4.04 -3.51
C PHE A 55 11.79 -3.69 -2.74
N GLY A 56 11.69 -2.79 -1.76
CA GLY A 56 12.82 -2.41 -0.92
C GLY A 56 13.46 -3.58 -0.12
N LYS A 57 12.81 -4.75 -0.08
CA LYS A 57 13.40 -5.97 0.50
C LYS A 57 14.44 -6.64 -0.40
N TYR A 58 14.56 -6.24 -1.67
CA TYR A 58 15.68 -6.63 -2.55
C TYR A 58 17.00 -5.92 -2.20
N ALA A 59 17.09 -5.34 -1.04
CA ALA A 59 18.24 -4.63 -0.52
C ALA A 59 19.07 -5.48 0.44
N ASP A 60 20.40 -5.38 0.36
CA ASP A 60 21.32 -6.05 1.29
C ASP A 60 21.06 -5.65 2.74
N ARG A 61 20.77 -4.36 2.95
CA ARG A 61 20.47 -3.80 4.26
C ARG A 61 19.22 -4.42 4.89
N PHE A 62 18.16 -4.64 4.09
CA PHE A 62 16.98 -5.36 4.59
C PHE A 62 17.27 -6.84 4.87
N GLN A 63 18.05 -7.51 4.02
CA GLN A 63 18.47 -8.89 4.28
C GLN A 63 19.30 -8.98 5.58
N GLY A 64 20.03 -7.91 5.90
CA GLY A 64 20.69 -7.75 7.19
C GLY A 64 19.73 -7.68 8.39
N VAL A 65 18.52 -7.10 8.22
CA VAL A 65 17.48 -7.13 9.26
C VAL A 65 17.04 -8.56 9.53
N LEU A 66 16.81 -9.37 8.48
CA LEU A 66 16.41 -10.77 8.62
C LEU A 66 17.48 -11.66 9.29
N SER A 67 18.75 -11.31 9.11
CA SER A 67 19.88 -12.00 9.77
C SER A 67 20.25 -11.40 11.14
N GLY A 68 19.58 -10.34 11.59
CA GLY A 68 19.84 -9.68 12.87
C GLY A 68 21.06 -8.76 12.89
N THR A 69 21.64 -8.42 11.72
CA THR A 69 22.82 -7.53 11.62
C THR A 69 22.44 -6.05 11.47
N HIS A 70 21.19 -5.76 11.11
CA HIS A 70 20.64 -4.41 10.97
C HIS A 70 19.32 -4.27 11.71
N GLN A 71 18.95 -3.04 12.06
CA GLN A 71 17.67 -2.68 12.67
C GLN A 71 17.21 -1.32 12.16
N GLY A 72 15.89 -1.02 12.27
CA GLY A 72 15.33 0.28 11.93
C GLY A 72 15.46 0.64 10.44
N VAL A 73 15.22 -0.32 9.55
CA VAL A 73 15.31 -0.14 8.10
C VAL A 73 13.91 0.07 7.51
N ASP A 74 13.74 1.15 6.73
CA ASP A 74 12.55 1.43 5.95
C ASP A 74 12.68 0.83 4.56
N HIS A 75 11.74 0.01 4.14
CA HIS A 75 11.65 -0.53 2.78
C HIS A 75 10.39 -0.04 2.04
N ALA A 76 9.48 0.61 2.74
CA ALA A 76 8.23 1.08 2.16
C ALA A 76 8.45 2.25 1.19
N LEU A 77 9.23 3.25 1.62
CA LEU A 77 9.49 4.42 0.78
C LEU A 77 10.36 4.08 -0.44
N PRO A 78 11.45 3.28 -0.35
CA PRO A 78 12.14 2.75 -1.54
C PRO A 78 11.23 1.98 -2.50
N SER A 79 10.27 1.20 -1.98
CA SER A 79 9.29 0.51 -2.81
C SER A 79 8.34 1.48 -3.53
N ALA A 80 7.92 2.54 -2.85
CA ALA A 80 7.10 3.60 -3.45
C ALA A 80 7.89 4.40 -4.51
N ALA A 81 9.19 4.66 -4.27
CA ALA A 81 10.06 5.31 -5.24
C ALA A 81 10.20 4.50 -6.53
N GLU A 82 10.39 3.18 -6.40
CA GLU A 82 10.41 2.29 -7.56
C GLU A 82 9.07 2.29 -8.31
N LEU A 83 7.95 2.19 -7.59
CA LEU A 83 6.63 2.26 -8.23
C LEU A 83 6.41 3.61 -8.94
N TYR A 84 6.82 4.71 -8.31
CA TYR A 84 6.76 6.06 -8.89
C TYR A 84 7.58 6.15 -10.19
N ARG A 85 8.79 5.59 -10.19
CA ARG A 85 9.67 5.51 -11.35
C ARG A 85 9.07 4.65 -12.48
N LEU A 86 8.55 3.47 -12.14
CA LEU A 86 7.92 2.54 -13.09
C LEU A 86 6.67 3.14 -13.76
N LEU A 87 5.93 3.98 -13.06
CA LEU A 87 4.77 4.70 -13.62
C LEU A 87 5.15 5.86 -14.53
N ASP A 88 6.44 6.17 -14.67
CA ASP A 88 6.95 7.32 -15.43
C ASP A 88 6.23 8.64 -15.07
N LEU A 89 5.94 8.82 -13.77
CA LEU A 89 5.22 9.97 -13.26
C LEU A 89 6.05 11.26 -13.34
N ARG A 90 7.37 11.14 -13.54
CA ARG A 90 8.32 12.25 -13.64
C ARG A 90 8.28 12.97 -15.01
N THR A 91 7.93 12.25 -16.07
CA THR A 91 8.07 12.75 -17.45
C THR A 91 6.76 13.20 -18.07
N THR A 92 5.61 12.82 -17.52
CA THR A 92 4.31 13.16 -18.09
C THR A 92 3.47 13.99 -17.13
N GLN A 93 2.97 15.14 -17.61
CA GLN A 93 1.95 15.94 -16.90
C GLN A 93 0.60 15.21 -16.72
N ARG A 94 0.55 13.93 -17.05
CA ARG A 94 -0.65 13.08 -17.04
C ARG A 94 -0.44 11.94 -16.09
N VAL A 95 -0.50 12.26 -14.81
CA VAL A 95 -0.47 11.30 -13.73
C VAL A 95 -1.78 10.51 -13.73
N TRP A 96 -1.68 9.20 -13.63
CA TRP A 96 -2.81 8.33 -13.45
C TRP A 96 -3.27 8.44 -12.01
N ALA A 97 -4.50 8.85 -11.76
CA ALA A 97 -5.02 8.98 -10.41
C ALA A 97 -4.80 7.70 -9.60
N ASP A 98 -5.17 6.54 -10.17
CA ASP A 98 -4.97 5.24 -9.51
C ASP A 98 -3.50 4.87 -9.30
N GLY A 99 -2.60 5.33 -10.17
CA GLY A 99 -1.17 5.09 -10.04
C GLY A 99 -0.57 5.83 -8.86
N ILE A 100 -0.88 7.12 -8.70
CA ILE A 100 -0.37 7.90 -7.57
C ILE A 100 -1.00 7.43 -6.25
N CYS A 101 -2.29 7.05 -6.25
CA CYS A 101 -2.93 6.47 -5.09
C CYS A 101 -2.26 5.14 -4.68
N ALA A 102 -1.81 4.35 -5.66
CA ALA A 102 -1.04 3.12 -5.40
C ALA A 102 0.34 3.44 -4.81
N VAL A 103 1.04 4.48 -5.29
CA VAL A 103 2.32 4.94 -4.73
C VAL A 103 2.14 5.37 -3.28
N GLU A 104 1.11 6.17 -2.97
CA GLU A 104 0.80 6.57 -1.59
C GLU A 104 0.49 5.37 -0.70
N ALA A 105 -0.28 4.42 -1.20
CA ALA A 105 -0.60 3.20 -0.47
C ALA A 105 0.67 2.39 -0.15
N VAL A 106 1.59 2.27 -1.11
CA VAL A 106 2.88 1.60 -0.90
C VAL A 106 3.76 2.37 0.06
N ALA A 107 3.88 3.70 -0.07
CA ALA A 107 4.68 4.52 0.84
C ALA A 107 4.22 4.38 2.31
N GLY A 108 2.91 4.28 2.51
CA GLY A 108 2.30 4.28 3.85
C GLY A 108 2.04 2.91 4.47
N HIS A 109 2.30 1.79 3.80
CA HIS A 109 1.75 0.49 4.21
C HIS A 109 2.19 0.00 5.60
N HIS A 110 3.27 0.55 6.18
CA HIS A 110 3.69 0.26 7.56
C HIS A 110 3.32 1.35 8.55
N ASP A 111 3.56 2.61 8.20
CA ASP A 111 3.51 3.72 9.15
C ASP A 111 2.23 4.59 8.97
N GLY A 112 1.38 4.25 7.99
CA GLY A 112 0.18 4.99 7.63
C GLY A 112 0.38 5.96 6.49
N LEU A 113 -0.74 6.49 5.95
CA LEU A 113 -0.70 7.42 4.83
C LEU A 113 -0.07 8.75 5.25
N ILE A 114 0.92 9.21 4.50
CA ILE A 114 1.56 10.52 4.61
C ILE A 114 0.93 11.49 3.61
N GLY A 115 1.07 12.81 3.84
CA GLY A 115 0.54 13.80 2.92
C GLY A 115 1.23 13.78 1.56
N MET A 116 0.45 13.91 0.48
CA MET A 116 0.94 13.87 -0.90
C MET A 116 2.17 14.75 -1.16
N PRO A 117 2.22 16.04 -0.75
CA PRO A 117 3.39 16.87 -1.00
C PRO A 117 4.65 16.32 -0.34
N GLN A 118 4.56 15.91 0.92
CA GLN A 118 5.70 15.37 1.68
C GLN A 118 6.21 14.05 1.08
N MET A 119 5.29 13.22 0.58
CA MET A 119 5.66 12.00 -0.10
C MET A 119 6.38 12.29 -1.43
N GLN A 120 5.85 13.19 -2.26
CA GLN A 120 6.47 13.53 -3.55
C GLN A 120 7.86 14.12 -3.36
N ASP A 121 8.02 15.07 -2.45
CA ASP A 121 9.32 15.67 -2.13
C ASP A 121 10.34 14.58 -1.72
N GLY A 122 9.95 13.66 -0.83
CA GLY A 122 10.79 12.55 -0.40
C GLY A 122 11.15 11.57 -1.53
N LEU A 123 10.19 11.25 -2.41
CA LEU A 123 10.44 10.37 -3.56
C LEU A 123 11.36 11.02 -4.60
N GLU A 124 11.18 12.31 -4.88
CA GLU A 124 12.03 13.05 -5.82
C GLU A 124 13.45 13.19 -5.30
N GLU A 125 13.63 13.48 -4.01
CA GLU A 125 14.92 13.55 -3.36
C GLU A 125 15.62 12.19 -3.38
N MET A 126 14.94 11.10 -3.01
CA MET A 126 15.47 9.73 -3.05
C MET A 126 15.94 9.32 -4.44
N LEU A 127 15.22 9.70 -5.49
CA LEU A 127 15.54 9.33 -6.88
C LEU A 127 16.61 10.22 -7.51
N SER A 128 16.89 11.41 -6.94
CA SER A 128 17.82 12.39 -7.47
C SER A 128 19.14 12.50 -6.71
N SER A 129 19.19 12.02 -5.47
CA SER A 129 20.36 12.12 -4.59
C SER A 129 21.07 10.78 -4.46
N ASP A 130 22.40 10.79 -4.54
CA ASP A 130 23.21 9.60 -4.25
C ASP A 130 23.45 9.42 -2.73
N ASP A 131 23.18 10.47 -1.93
CA ASP A 131 23.37 10.51 -0.47
C ASP A 131 22.06 10.77 0.26
N TRP A 132 21.08 9.89 0.10
CA TRP A 132 19.80 10.07 0.75
C TRP A 132 19.69 9.27 2.05
N ASP A 133 19.79 9.98 3.18
CA ASP A 133 19.84 9.37 4.51
C ASP A 133 18.56 9.56 5.36
N ASP A 134 17.67 10.46 4.96
CA ASP A 134 16.52 10.88 5.76
C ASP A 134 15.18 10.34 5.22
N CYS A 135 14.70 9.24 5.78
CA CYS A 135 13.29 8.84 5.61
C CYS A 135 12.38 9.66 6.52
N PRO A 136 11.17 10.06 6.05
CA PRO A 136 10.15 10.67 6.90
C PRO A 136 9.79 9.83 8.13
N SER A 137 9.99 8.51 8.08
CA SER A 137 9.83 7.58 9.19
C SER A 137 10.93 7.68 10.26
N GLY A 138 11.99 8.44 10.02
CA GLY A 138 13.19 8.48 10.88
C GLY A 138 13.99 7.17 10.87
N LYS A 139 13.68 6.24 9.98
CA LYS A 139 14.39 4.98 9.78
C LYS A 139 15.37 5.13 8.61
N MET A 140 16.43 4.32 8.60
CA MET A 140 17.34 4.27 7.47
C MET A 140 16.67 3.61 6.25
N PRO A 141 16.76 4.18 5.04
CA PRO A 141 16.20 3.55 3.85
C PRO A 141 16.91 2.21 3.55
N SER A 142 16.13 1.24 3.05
CA SER A 142 16.68 -0.07 2.69
C SER A 142 17.58 0.01 1.47
N LEU A 143 17.28 0.89 0.52
CA LEU A 143 18.08 1.18 -0.67
C LEU A 143 18.63 2.59 -0.58
N HIS A 144 19.88 2.76 -0.99
CA HIS A 144 20.62 4.02 -0.94
C HIS A 144 21.37 4.23 -2.25
N GLY A 145 21.09 5.36 -2.91
CA GLY A 145 21.73 5.70 -4.17
C GLY A 145 21.30 4.86 -5.37
N GLN A 146 21.69 5.33 -6.56
CA GLN A 146 21.24 4.73 -7.84
C GLN A 146 21.75 3.30 -8.05
N GLU A 147 22.96 2.99 -7.58
CA GLU A 147 23.56 1.66 -7.79
C GLU A 147 22.77 0.56 -7.05
N GLU A 148 22.36 0.80 -5.81
CA GLU A 148 21.57 -0.16 -5.04
C GLU A 148 20.18 -0.35 -5.65
N PHE A 149 19.54 0.75 -6.13
CA PHE A 149 18.27 0.66 -6.87
C PHE A 149 18.39 -0.18 -8.12
N MET A 150 19.44 0.03 -8.96
CA MET A 150 19.67 -0.77 -10.17
C MET A 150 19.85 -2.26 -9.85
N GLN A 151 20.59 -2.58 -8.78
CA GLN A 151 20.79 -3.98 -8.36
C GLN A 151 19.48 -4.62 -7.87
N ALA A 152 18.65 -3.87 -7.15
CA ALA A 152 17.34 -4.33 -6.71
C ALA A 152 16.38 -4.52 -7.90
N GLU A 153 16.41 -3.61 -8.88
CA GLU A 153 15.62 -3.71 -10.12
C GLU A 153 16.01 -4.96 -10.93
N GLU A 154 17.31 -5.24 -11.08
CA GLU A 154 17.78 -6.46 -11.75
C GLU A 154 17.27 -7.72 -11.03
N ALA A 155 17.26 -7.72 -9.70
CA ALA A 155 16.77 -8.85 -8.93
C ALA A 155 15.25 -8.99 -9.05
N PHE A 156 14.51 -7.89 -8.97
CA PHE A 156 13.05 -7.84 -9.13
C PHE A 156 12.63 -8.26 -10.54
N ALA A 157 13.28 -7.73 -11.60
CA ALA A 157 12.98 -8.08 -12.98
C ALA A 157 13.25 -9.56 -13.27
N ARG A 158 14.25 -10.16 -12.63
CA ARG A 158 14.52 -11.60 -12.73
C ARG A 158 13.43 -12.45 -12.09
N ASP A 159 12.91 -12.01 -10.93
CA ASP A 159 11.84 -12.70 -10.23
C ASP A 159 10.48 -12.51 -10.92
N PHE A 160 10.28 -11.36 -11.58
CA PHE A 160 9.04 -10.96 -12.25
C PHE A 160 9.30 -10.48 -13.69
N PRO A 161 9.76 -11.35 -14.60
CA PRO A 161 10.12 -10.96 -15.97
C PRO A 161 8.94 -10.41 -16.78
N ASP A 162 7.73 -10.79 -16.41
CA ASP A 162 6.48 -10.35 -17.04
C ASP A 162 5.78 -9.21 -16.30
N PHE A 163 6.47 -8.60 -15.32
CA PHE A 163 5.90 -7.46 -14.60
C PHE A 163 5.90 -6.21 -15.47
N HIS A 164 4.78 -5.98 -16.14
CA HIS A 164 4.62 -4.85 -17.04
C HIS A 164 3.65 -3.82 -16.47
N MET A 165 4.19 -2.67 -16.09
CA MET A 165 3.42 -1.51 -15.61
C MET A 165 2.50 -0.88 -16.65
N GLN A 166 2.72 -1.12 -17.93
CA GLN A 166 1.96 -0.54 -19.06
C GLN A 166 0.44 -0.79 -19.02
N ARG A 167 -0.03 -1.66 -18.13
CA ARG A 167 -1.43 -2.07 -18.06
C ARG A 167 -2.28 -1.39 -17.00
N ILE A 168 -1.72 -0.47 -16.21
CA ILE A 168 -2.56 0.43 -15.40
C ILE A 168 -3.13 1.52 -16.33
N GLN A 169 -3.93 1.12 -17.30
CA GLN A 169 -4.59 2.05 -18.21
C GLN A 169 -5.94 2.45 -17.63
N GLY A 170 -5.93 3.35 -16.63
CA GLY A 170 -7.11 4.09 -16.23
C GLY A 170 -7.34 5.33 -17.09
N LYS A 171 -8.50 5.97 -16.95
CA LYS A 171 -8.72 7.30 -17.55
C LYS A 171 -7.70 8.27 -16.97
N ARG A 172 -6.91 8.90 -17.83
CA ARG A 172 -5.92 9.91 -17.45
C ARG A 172 -6.63 11.10 -16.80
N SER A 173 -6.59 11.19 -15.49
CA SER A 173 -7.02 12.39 -14.77
C SER A 173 -5.83 12.96 -14.00
N ARG A 174 -5.70 14.29 -13.97
CA ARG A 174 -4.80 14.97 -13.05
C ARG A 174 -5.23 14.62 -11.63
N VAL A 175 -4.33 14.20 -10.77
CA VAL A 175 -4.58 14.23 -9.33
C VAL A 175 -4.80 15.69 -8.96
N GLN A 176 -5.99 16.03 -8.55
CA GLN A 176 -6.38 17.41 -8.25
C GLN A 176 -6.59 17.64 -6.75
N GLY A 177 -6.20 16.67 -5.90
CA GLY A 177 -6.48 16.72 -4.47
C GLY A 177 -7.98 16.70 -4.16
N ARG A 178 -8.75 15.99 -4.98
CA ARG A 178 -10.20 15.83 -4.76
C ARG A 178 -10.46 14.88 -3.61
N LEU A 179 -11.63 15.00 -3.01
CA LEU A 179 -12.12 14.04 -2.02
C LEU A 179 -12.11 12.59 -2.56
N GLU A 180 -12.43 12.42 -3.84
CA GLU A 180 -12.41 11.14 -4.54
C GLU A 180 -11.00 10.52 -4.56
N ASP A 181 -9.97 11.30 -4.88
CA ASP A 181 -8.57 10.84 -4.88
C ASP A 181 -8.15 10.37 -3.48
N MET A 182 -8.57 11.09 -2.43
CA MET A 182 -8.31 10.71 -1.05
C MET A 182 -9.03 9.39 -0.68
N LEU A 183 -10.26 9.21 -1.11
CA LEU A 183 -11.02 7.98 -0.86
C LEU A 183 -10.39 6.81 -1.62
N ASP A 184 -10.03 7.00 -2.88
CA ASP A 184 -9.35 5.99 -3.70
C ASP A 184 -8.03 5.55 -3.08
N THR A 185 -7.21 6.50 -2.60
CA THR A 185 -5.97 6.21 -1.87
C THR A 185 -6.24 5.36 -0.63
N ARG A 186 -7.22 5.74 0.19
CA ARG A 186 -7.58 5.00 1.41
C ARG A 186 -8.09 3.60 1.12
N MET A 187 -8.87 3.43 0.07
CA MET A 187 -9.38 2.14 -0.35
C MET A 187 -8.26 1.23 -0.89
N LEU A 188 -7.37 1.76 -1.73
CA LEU A 188 -6.19 1.03 -2.22
C LEU A 188 -5.25 0.65 -1.07
N PHE A 189 -4.99 1.59 -0.17
CA PHE A 189 -4.22 1.34 1.04
C PHE A 189 -4.83 0.20 1.88
N SER A 190 -6.15 0.23 2.09
CA SER A 190 -6.84 -0.83 2.83
C SER A 190 -6.75 -2.18 2.12
N CYS A 191 -6.86 -2.23 0.79
CA CYS A 191 -6.69 -3.46 0.01
C CYS A 191 -5.27 -4.02 0.15
N LEU A 192 -4.25 -3.16 0.07
CA LEU A 192 -2.86 -3.55 0.21
C LEU A 192 -2.56 -4.09 1.61
N VAL A 193 -2.86 -3.30 2.64
CA VAL A 193 -2.57 -3.67 4.04
C VAL A 193 -3.33 -4.93 4.45
N ALA A 194 -4.60 -5.05 4.05
CA ALA A 194 -5.37 -6.26 4.32
C ALA A 194 -4.78 -7.48 3.62
N ALA A 195 -4.32 -7.34 2.37
CA ALA A 195 -3.72 -8.44 1.63
C ALA A 195 -2.39 -8.88 2.25
N ASP A 196 -1.50 -7.94 2.57
CA ASP A 196 -0.22 -8.22 3.22
C ASP A 196 -0.42 -8.88 4.58
N TYR A 197 -1.31 -8.33 5.42
CA TYR A 197 -1.64 -8.91 6.72
C TYR A 197 -2.20 -10.34 6.59
N CYS A 198 -3.16 -10.56 5.68
CA CYS A 198 -3.76 -11.88 5.48
C CYS A 198 -2.74 -12.91 4.96
N VAL A 199 -1.87 -12.53 4.02
CA VAL A 199 -0.78 -13.39 3.52
C VAL A 199 0.19 -13.70 4.66
N SER A 200 0.60 -12.69 5.41
CA SER A 200 1.51 -12.84 6.53
C SER A 200 0.97 -13.75 7.63
N ALA A 201 -0.32 -13.62 7.97
CA ALA A 201 -0.98 -14.47 8.94
C ALA A 201 -1.20 -15.91 8.43
N SER A 202 -1.43 -16.06 7.11
CA SER A 202 -1.61 -17.38 6.49
C SER A 202 -0.31 -18.17 6.37
N ASP A 203 0.84 -17.50 6.37
CA ASP A 203 2.14 -18.15 6.44
C ASP A 203 2.33 -18.86 7.79
N ASP A 204 1.86 -18.25 8.88
CA ASP A 204 1.90 -18.84 10.23
C ASP A 204 0.75 -19.84 10.49
N ASP A 205 -0.43 -19.60 9.93
CA ASP A 205 -1.61 -20.47 10.00
C ASP A 205 -2.28 -20.62 8.63
N PRO A 206 -2.01 -21.68 7.86
CA PRO A 206 -2.61 -21.88 6.53
C PRO A 206 -4.14 -21.86 6.50
N ALA A 207 -4.79 -22.13 7.63
CA ALA A 207 -6.24 -22.05 7.75
C ALA A 207 -6.74 -20.66 8.19
N TYR A 208 -5.85 -19.65 8.28
CA TYR A 208 -6.19 -18.32 8.79
C TYR A 208 -7.37 -17.68 8.05
N LEU A 209 -7.35 -17.68 6.71
CA LEU A 209 -8.43 -17.08 5.91
C LEU A 209 -9.76 -17.82 6.10
N GLU A 210 -9.74 -19.14 6.22
CA GLU A 210 -10.93 -19.95 6.45
C GLU A 210 -11.50 -19.69 7.85
N LYS A 211 -10.66 -19.74 8.87
CA LYS A 211 -11.05 -19.50 10.28
C LYS A 211 -11.58 -18.07 10.50
N ASN A 212 -11.07 -17.11 9.74
CA ASN A 212 -11.42 -15.70 9.84
C ASN A 212 -12.38 -15.24 8.72
N SER A 213 -12.92 -16.19 7.93
CA SER A 213 -13.96 -15.87 6.97
C SER A 213 -15.16 -15.28 7.72
N ARG A 214 -15.59 -14.09 7.27
CA ARG A 214 -16.75 -13.42 7.84
C ARG A 214 -17.96 -13.71 6.97
N PRO A 215 -19.17 -13.81 7.55
CA PRO A 215 -20.37 -13.88 6.74
C PRO A 215 -20.47 -12.63 5.86
N PRO A 216 -21.19 -12.71 4.74
CA PRO A 216 -21.48 -11.56 3.90
C PRO A 216 -22.01 -10.40 4.74
N LEU A 217 -21.67 -9.18 4.34
CA LEU A 217 -22.14 -7.97 5.00
C LEU A 217 -23.68 -7.93 4.94
N ASP A 218 -24.32 -7.95 6.11
CA ASP A 218 -25.72 -7.56 6.23
C ASP A 218 -25.80 -6.04 6.33
N ALA A 219 -25.88 -5.39 5.17
CA ALA A 219 -25.82 -3.95 5.05
C ALA A 219 -27.00 -3.27 5.81
N GLU A 220 -28.19 -3.87 5.77
CA GLU A 220 -29.38 -3.33 6.44
C GLU A 220 -29.21 -3.37 7.97
N ALA A 221 -28.82 -4.51 8.52
CA ALA A 221 -28.58 -4.64 9.96
C ALA A 221 -27.43 -3.74 10.43
N MET A 222 -26.39 -3.55 9.62
CA MET A 222 -25.27 -2.67 9.95
C MET A 222 -25.68 -1.21 9.89
N LEU A 223 -26.46 -0.79 8.88
CA LEU A 223 -27.00 0.56 8.76
C LEU A 223 -27.85 0.90 9.99
N LYS A 224 -28.76 0.01 10.38
CA LYS A 224 -29.59 0.21 11.57
C LYS A 224 -28.75 0.38 12.86
N LYS A 225 -27.68 -0.40 13.02
CA LYS A 225 -26.74 -0.23 14.15
C LYS A 225 -26.05 1.13 14.10
N LEU A 226 -25.60 1.57 12.92
CA LEU A 226 -24.97 2.86 12.72
C LEU A 226 -25.93 4.00 13.06
N GLU A 227 -27.17 3.94 12.61
CA GLU A 227 -28.21 4.94 12.91
C GLU A 227 -28.47 5.08 14.42
N VAL A 228 -28.61 3.95 15.13
CA VAL A 228 -28.75 3.92 16.58
C VAL A 228 -27.54 4.55 17.26
N HIS A 229 -26.33 4.21 16.82
CA HIS A 229 -25.10 4.78 17.37
C HIS A 229 -25.02 6.30 17.12
N CYS A 230 -25.27 6.75 15.90
CA CYS A 230 -25.29 8.18 15.58
C CYS A 230 -26.37 8.95 16.36
N ALA A 231 -27.54 8.37 16.55
CA ALA A 231 -28.58 8.97 17.39
C ALA A 231 -28.15 9.09 18.86
N HIS A 232 -27.44 8.11 19.38
CA HIS A 232 -26.84 8.17 20.71
C HIS A 232 -25.80 9.29 20.81
N LEU A 233 -24.85 9.35 19.86
CA LEU A 233 -23.83 10.41 19.82
C LEU A 233 -24.42 11.81 19.76
N ARG A 234 -25.49 12.02 18.97
CA ARG A 234 -26.20 13.32 18.92
C ARG A 234 -26.77 13.75 20.27
N LYS A 235 -27.28 12.80 21.06
CA LYS A 235 -27.84 13.06 22.38
C LYS A 235 -26.79 13.33 23.46
N THR A 236 -25.62 12.73 23.34
CA THR A 236 -24.55 12.75 24.35
C THR A 236 -23.39 13.67 23.99
N SER A 237 -23.39 14.28 22.80
CA SER A 237 -22.32 15.14 22.35
C SER A 237 -22.19 16.39 23.21
N THR A 238 -20.97 16.65 23.68
CA THR A 238 -20.58 17.87 24.40
C THR A 238 -19.89 18.88 23.46
N ALA A 239 -19.84 18.61 22.17
CA ALA A 239 -19.23 19.49 21.17
C ALA A 239 -20.10 20.75 20.96
N ASP A 240 -19.48 21.82 20.46
CA ASP A 240 -20.17 23.05 20.10
C ASP A 240 -21.36 22.81 19.15
N VAL A 241 -22.38 23.66 19.24
CA VAL A 241 -23.59 23.56 18.42
C VAL A 241 -23.28 23.61 16.94
N SER A 242 -22.34 24.45 16.52
CA SER A 242 -21.92 24.58 15.12
C SER A 242 -21.25 23.29 14.60
N VAL A 243 -20.44 22.66 15.42
CA VAL A 243 -19.77 21.37 15.09
C VAL A 243 -20.80 20.26 14.96
N ASN A 244 -21.78 20.21 15.87
CA ASN A 244 -22.84 19.21 15.81
C ASN A 244 -23.78 19.44 14.61
N ALA A 245 -24.05 20.69 14.23
CA ALA A 245 -24.83 21.03 13.04
C ALA A 245 -24.08 20.52 11.75
N LEU A 246 -22.79 20.78 11.64
CA LEU A 246 -21.98 20.31 10.52
C LEU A 246 -21.95 18.78 10.42
N ARG A 247 -21.75 18.09 11.54
CA ARG A 247 -21.78 16.62 11.60
C ARG A 247 -23.12 16.04 11.12
N ASN A 248 -24.23 16.68 11.51
CA ASN A 248 -25.56 16.25 11.08
C ASN A 248 -25.78 16.50 9.59
N GLU A 249 -25.29 17.61 9.05
CA GLU A 249 -25.34 17.91 7.62
C GLU A 249 -24.53 16.88 6.81
N VAL A 250 -23.29 16.58 7.21
CA VAL A 250 -22.46 15.55 6.56
C VAL A 250 -23.16 14.20 6.58
N TYR A 251 -23.73 13.81 7.72
CA TYR A 251 -24.45 12.55 7.84
C TYR A 251 -25.64 12.47 6.88
N ALA A 252 -26.46 13.54 6.79
CA ALA A 252 -27.59 13.59 5.89
C ALA A 252 -27.16 13.49 4.43
N ARG A 253 -26.14 14.25 4.02
CA ARG A 253 -25.61 14.21 2.64
C ARG A 253 -25.03 12.85 2.27
N CYS A 254 -24.37 12.15 3.21
CA CYS A 254 -23.90 10.79 2.97
C CYS A 254 -25.07 9.82 2.72
N GLY A 255 -26.18 9.97 3.45
CA GLY A 255 -27.40 9.19 3.22
C GLY A 255 -27.99 9.45 1.82
N GLU A 256 -28.17 10.73 1.46
CA GLU A 256 -28.69 11.14 0.15
C GLU A 256 -27.80 10.65 -1.01
N ALA A 257 -26.48 10.70 -0.85
CA ALA A 257 -25.54 10.21 -1.87
C ALA A 257 -25.59 8.68 -2.04
N GLY A 258 -25.84 7.94 -0.95
CA GLY A 258 -25.97 6.48 -0.98
C GLY A 258 -27.27 5.98 -1.63
N GLU A 259 -28.28 6.82 -1.80
CA GLU A 259 -29.54 6.50 -2.49
C GLU A 259 -29.47 6.73 -4.01
N GLN A 260 -28.36 7.34 -4.49
CA GLN A 260 -28.16 7.56 -5.92
C GLN A 260 -27.47 6.33 -6.55
N PRO A 261 -27.98 5.80 -7.70
CA PRO A 261 -27.43 4.64 -8.36
C PRO A 261 -26.06 4.91 -9.01
#